data_851015bd8c8703758254a4b81e588afc
#
_entry.id   851015bd8c8703758254a4b81e588afc
#
_cell.length_a   1.000
_cell.length_b   1.000
_cell.length_c   1.000
_cell.angle_alpha   90.00
_cell.angle_beta   90.00
_cell.angle_gamma   90.00
#
_symmetry.space_group_name_H-M   'P 1'
#
loop_
_entity.id
_entity.type
_entity.pdbx_description
1 polymer ?
#
loop_
_entity_poly.entity_id
_entity_poly.type
_entity_poly.pdbx_seq_one_letter_code
_entity_poly.pdbx_strand_id
1 'polypeptide(L)'
;MKGVRRFKDRLKKDLRDPEFRRAFDEEEVCVSLAIQIAKIRQKKNITQQELARRLQTTQQNISRLEDIDNRSCSLKTLIKVAHALDKRLKVELV
;
A
#
# COMPACT_ATOMS: atom_id res chain seq x y z
N MET A 1 -5.82 15.80 -5.82
CA MET A 1 -5.71 14.46 -6.44
C MET A 1 -7.09 13.99 -6.88
N LYS A 2 -7.26 13.89 -8.18
CA LYS A 2 -8.55 13.51 -8.77
C LYS A 2 -8.99 12.08 -8.38
N GLY A 3 -8.06 11.15 -8.26
CA GLY A 3 -8.37 9.76 -7.89
C GLY A 3 -8.94 9.61 -6.50
N VAL A 4 -8.45 10.39 -5.54
CA VAL A 4 -8.93 10.36 -4.15
C VAL A 4 -10.34 10.94 -4.06
N ARG A 5 -10.63 11.98 -4.84
CA ARG A 5 -11.98 12.56 -4.91
C ARG A 5 -12.99 11.57 -5.44
N ARG A 6 -12.68 10.92 -6.56
CA ARG A 6 -13.56 9.90 -7.14
C ARG A 6 -13.85 8.78 -6.19
N PHE A 7 -12.85 8.39 -5.44
CA PHE A 7 -12.94 7.33 -4.46
C PHE A 7 -13.92 7.72 -3.35
N LYS A 8 -13.80 8.93 -2.81
CA LYS A 8 -14.70 9.44 -1.78
C LYS A 8 -16.12 9.61 -2.27
N ASP A 9 -16.30 10.06 -3.51
CA ASP A 9 -17.63 10.25 -4.11
C ASP A 9 -18.33 8.89 -4.29
N ARG A 10 -17.61 7.91 -4.80
CA ARG A 10 -18.12 6.55 -4.95
C ARG A 10 -18.50 5.96 -3.60
N LEU A 11 -17.73 6.23 -2.59
CA LEU A 11 -17.95 5.78 -1.22
C LEU A 11 -19.29 6.25 -0.67
N LYS A 12 -19.60 7.53 -0.86
CA LYS A 12 -20.85 8.11 -0.37
C LYS A 12 -22.08 7.42 -0.94
N LYS A 13 -21.99 6.93 -2.18
CA LYS A 13 -23.12 6.31 -2.85
C LYS A 13 -23.35 4.88 -2.41
N ASP A 14 -22.29 4.11 -2.13
CA ASP A 14 -22.38 2.66 -2.04
C ASP A 14 -21.99 2.08 -0.68
N LEU A 15 -21.82 2.93 0.33
CA LEU A 15 -21.44 2.48 1.68
C LEU A 15 -22.45 1.53 2.33
N ARG A 16 -23.66 1.47 1.82
CA ARG A 16 -24.70 0.58 2.35
C ARG A 16 -24.56 -0.85 1.87
N ASP A 17 -23.82 -1.07 0.77
CA ASP A 17 -23.59 -2.40 0.22
C ASP A 17 -22.43 -3.05 0.96
N PRO A 18 -22.65 -4.19 1.67
CA PRO A 18 -21.57 -4.86 2.40
C PRO A 18 -20.40 -5.32 1.50
N GLU A 19 -20.70 -5.75 0.29
CA GLU A 19 -19.64 -6.17 -0.64
C GLU A 19 -18.80 -4.98 -1.08
N PHE A 20 -19.44 -3.86 -1.35
CA PHE A 20 -18.75 -2.63 -1.71
C PHE A 20 -17.89 -2.13 -0.55
N ARG A 21 -18.43 -2.16 0.67
CA ARG A 21 -17.68 -1.73 1.85
C ARG A 21 -16.43 -2.59 2.06
N ARG A 22 -16.55 -3.89 1.87
CA ARG A 22 -15.40 -4.79 1.98
C ARG A 22 -14.33 -4.46 0.94
N ALA A 23 -14.75 -4.29 -0.32
CA ALA A 23 -13.83 -3.93 -1.41
C ALA A 23 -13.17 -2.58 -1.13
N PHE A 24 -13.94 -1.61 -0.62
CA PHE A 24 -13.43 -0.31 -0.26
C PHE A 24 -12.37 -0.40 0.83
N ASP A 25 -12.63 -1.17 1.89
CA ASP A 25 -11.69 -1.33 2.99
C ASP A 25 -10.37 -1.94 2.53
N GLU A 26 -10.43 -2.96 1.67
CA GLU A 26 -9.24 -3.58 1.10
C GLU A 26 -8.44 -2.57 0.27
N GLU A 27 -9.12 -1.82 -0.59
CA GLU A 27 -8.52 -0.81 -1.44
C GLU A 27 -7.86 0.29 -0.61
N GLU A 28 -8.53 0.75 0.44
CA GLU A 28 -8.02 1.80 1.32
C GLU A 28 -6.75 1.35 2.04
N VAL A 29 -6.72 0.14 2.55
CA VAL A 29 -5.55 -0.40 3.23
C VAL A 29 -4.37 -0.50 2.27
N CYS A 30 -4.57 -1.05 1.08
CA CYS A 30 -3.50 -1.19 0.09
C CYS A 30 -2.98 0.17 -0.39
N VAL A 31 -3.87 1.13 -0.63
CA VAL A 31 -3.48 2.49 -1.03
C VAL A 31 -2.68 3.16 0.07
N SER A 32 -3.15 3.07 1.31
CA SER A 32 -2.45 3.66 2.45
C SER A 32 -1.05 3.09 2.61
N LEU A 33 -0.90 1.78 2.50
CA LEU A 33 0.40 1.13 2.64
C LEU A 33 1.33 1.49 1.49
N ALA A 34 0.82 1.54 0.26
CA ALA A 34 1.62 1.94 -0.90
C ALA A 34 2.21 3.33 -0.71
N ILE A 35 1.39 4.28 -0.25
CA ILE A 35 1.83 5.66 0.01
C ILE A 35 2.86 5.70 1.12
N GLN A 36 2.64 4.97 2.21
CA GLN A 36 3.56 4.94 3.34
C GLN A 36 4.92 4.36 2.95
N ILE A 37 4.92 3.25 2.20
CA ILE A 37 6.15 2.62 1.74
C ILE A 37 6.95 3.59 0.89
N ALA A 38 6.32 4.23 -0.08
CA ALA A 38 6.98 5.18 -0.97
C ALA A 38 7.54 6.37 -0.19
N LYS A 39 6.78 6.93 0.73
CA LYS A 39 7.23 8.08 1.56
C LYS A 39 8.42 7.73 2.43
N ILE A 40 8.37 6.60 3.13
CA ILE A 40 9.46 6.16 4.00
C ILE A 40 10.71 5.91 3.17
N ARG A 41 10.57 5.22 2.05
CA ARG A 41 11.68 4.95 1.15
C ARG A 41 12.35 6.24 0.68
N GLN A 42 11.56 7.20 0.20
CA GLN A 42 12.07 8.49 -0.28
C GLN A 42 12.72 9.29 0.85
N LYS A 43 12.12 9.29 2.03
CA LYS A 43 12.68 9.99 3.18
C LYS A 43 14.03 9.43 3.60
N LYS A 44 14.25 8.14 3.41
CA LYS A 44 15.52 7.48 3.70
C LYS A 44 16.49 7.52 2.52
N ASN A 45 16.11 8.15 1.41
CA ASN A 45 16.91 8.23 0.19
C ASN A 45 17.25 6.84 -0.38
N ILE A 46 16.31 5.92 -0.26
CA ILE A 46 16.45 4.56 -0.80
C ILE A 46 15.68 4.50 -2.12
N THR A 47 16.35 4.08 -3.19
CA THR A 47 15.68 3.88 -4.49
C THR A 47 14.86 2.60 -4.48
N GLN A 48 13.94 2.49 -5.43
CA GLN A 48 13.18 1.24 -5.62
C GLN A 48 14.12 0.06 -5.90
N GLN A 49 15.19 0.29 -6.66
CA GLN A 49 16.19 -0.74 -6.95
C GLN A 49 16.91 -1.20 -5.68
N GLU A 50 17.29 -0.25 -4.83
CA GLU A 50 17.96 -0.58 -3.58
C GLU A 50 17.04 -1.38 -2.64
N LEU A 51 15.80 -0.98 -2.54
CA LEU A 51 14.82 -1.72 -1.73
C LEU A 51 14.61 -3.13 -2.28
N ALA A 52 14.51 -3.24 -3.62
CA ALA A 52 14.38 -4.54 -4.28
C ALA A 52 15.58 -5.44 -3.96
N ARG A 53 16.77 -4.88 -3.98
CA ARG A 53 17.99 -5.61 -3.66
C ARG A 53 17.95 -6.13 -2.22
N ARG A 54 17.56 -5.30 -1.29
CA ARG A 54 17.46 -5.67 0.13
C ARG A 54 16.45 -6.80 0.36
N LEU A 55 15.39 -6.82 -0.44
CA LEU A 55 14.34 -7.83 -0.33
C LEU A 55 14.58 -9.04 -1.23
N GLN A 56 15.67 -9.03 -2.00
CA GLN A 56 15.98 -10.08 -2.97
C GLN A 56 14.85 -10.29 -3.97
N THR A 57 14.31 -9.18 -4.47
CA THR A 57 13.23 -9.16 -5.44
C THR A 57 13.58 -8.20 -6.58
N THR A 58 12.63 -7.94 -7.47
CA THR A 58 12.83 -7.05 -8.61
C THR A 58 12.30 -5.65 -8.34
N GLN A 59 12.86 -4.65 -9.04
CA GLN A 59 12.34 -3.29 -8.96
C GLN A 59 10.87 -3.24 -9.39
N GLN A 60 10.48 -4.08 -10.35
CA GLN A 60 9.10 -4.16 -10.81
C GLN A 60 8.15 -4.54 -9.68
N ASN A 61 8.56 -5.47 -8.82
CA ASN A 61 7.76 -5.85 -7.65
C ASN A 61 7.62 -4.70 -6.66
N ILE A 62 8.69 -3.94 -6.44
CA ILE A 62 8.63 -2.77 -5.56
C ILE A 62 7.73 -1.70 -6.16
N SER A 63 7.87 -1.44 -7.45
CA SER A 63 7.01 -0.49 -8.16
C SER A 63 5.53 -0.87 -8.02
N ARG A 64 5.24 -2.17 -8.11
CA ARG A 64 3.88 -2.69 -7.94
C ARG A 64 3.36 -2.47 -6.53
N LEU A 65 4.20 -2.66 -5.51
CA LEU A 65 3.82 -2.44 -4.11
C LEU A 65 3.51 -0.97 -3.83
N GLU A 66 4.17 -0.05 -4.54
CA GLU A 66 3.97 1.39 -4.40
C GLU A 66 2.87 1.93 -5.31
N ASP A 67 2.26 1.07 -6.11
CA ASP A 67 1.20 1.46 -7.03
C ASP A 67 -0.13 1.49 -6.29
N ILE A 68 -0.77 2.64 -6.26
CA ILE A 68 -2.05 2.83 -5.57
C ILE A 68 -3.19 2.03 -6.20
N ASP A 69 -3.03 1.58 -7.44
CA ASP A 69 -4.02 0.74 -8.10
C ASP A 69 -3.82 -0.74 -7.82
N ASN A 70 -2.74 -1.11 -7.17
CA ASN A 70 -2.47 -2.50 -6.81
C ASN A 70 -3.27 -2.89 -5.58
N ARG A 71 -4.13 -3.89 -5.74
CA ARG A 71 -4.98 -4.40 -4.65
C ARG A 71 -4.46 -5.70 -4.05
N SER A 72 -3.32 -6.16 -4.53
CA SER A 72 -2.74 -7.42 -4.09
C SER A 72 -1.55 -7.14 -3.16
N CYS A 73 -1.81 -7.17 -1.86
CA CYS A 73 -0.76 -7.02 -0.87
C CYS A 73 -0.79 -8.20 0.09
N SER A 74 0.36 -8.85 0.22
CA SER A 74 0.53 -9.98 1.14
C SER A 74 1.09 -9.47 2.46
N LEU A 75 0.52 -9.91 3.58
CA LEU A 75 1.00 -9.56 4.91
C LEU A 75 2.48 -9.92 5.07
N LYS A 76 2.86 -11.09 4.60
CA LYS A 76 4.26 -11.55 4.66
C LYS A 76 5.20 -10.61 3.92
N THR A 77 4.80 -10.16 2.73
CA THR A 77 5.58 -9.21 1.94
C THR A 77 5.69 -7.87 2.65
N LEU A 78 4.58 -7.39 3.22
CA LEU A 78 4.55 -6.10 3.92
C LEU A 78 5.45 -6.11 5.16
N ILE A 79 5.50 -7.22 5.88
CA ILE A 79 6.39 -7.37 7.02
C ILE A 79 7.84 -7.28 6.57
N LYS A 80 8.19 -7.95 5.48
CA LYS A 80 9.55 -7.90 4.92
C LYS A 80 9.94 -6.49 4.48
N VAL A 81 9.01 -5.80 3.82
CA VAL A 81 9.25 -4.41 3.37
C VAL A 81 9.48 -3.50 4.58
N ALA A 82 8.63 -3.63 5.60
CA ALA A 82 8.79 -2.83 6.81
C ALA A 82 10.17 -3.03 7.44
N HIS A 83 10.60 -4.27 7.58
CA HIS A 83 11.92 -4.58 8.15
C HIS A 83 13.05 -4.01 7.29
N ALA A 84 12.93 -4.09 5.97
CA ALA A 84 13.95 -3.54 5.06
C ALA A 84 14.06 -2.02 5.16
N LEU A 85 13.00 -1.36 5.63
CA LEU A 85 12.96 0.08 5.85
C LEU A 85 13.21 0.46 7.31
N ASP A 86 13.67 -0.48 8.14
CA ASP A 86 13.91 -0.28 9.57
C ASP A 86 12.64 0.13 10.31
N LYS A 87 11.52 -0.41 9.88
CA LYS A 87 10.20 -0.13 10.47
C LYS A 87 9.54 -1.42 10.91
N ARG A 88 8.46 -1.29 11.63
CA ARG A 88 7.66 -2.41 12.08
C ARG A 88 6.24 -2.25 11.57
N LEU A 89 5.71 -3.30 10.98
CA LEU A 89 4.31 -3.30 10.57
C LEU A 89 3.43 -3.54 11.79
N LYS A 90 2.49 -2.62 12.02
CA LYS A 90 1.49 -2.75 13.07
C LYS A 90 0.12 -2.92 12.43
N VAL A 91 -0.61 -3.95 12.84
CA VAL A 91 -1.97 -4.22 12.35
C VAL A 91 -2.91 -4.19 13.53
N GLU A 92 -3.97 -3.41 13.43
CA GLU A 92 -4.97 -3.30 14.47
C GLU A 92 -6.37 -3.50 13.88
N LEU A 93 -7.21 -4.18 14.65
CA LEU A 93 -8.62 -4.26 14.35
C LEU A 93 -9.32 -3.13 15.09
N VAL A 94 -10.07 -2.33 14.35
CA VAL A 94 -10.77 -1.17 14.89
C VAL A 94 -12.29 -1.29 14.71
#